data_677d5ada5bf46040608c78c358136d0d
#
_entry.id   677d5ada5bf46040608c78c358136d0d
#
_cell.length_a   1.000
_cell.length_b   1.000
_cell.length_c   1.000
_cell.angle_alpha   90.00
_cell.angle_beta   90.00
_cell.angle_gamma   90.00
#
_symmetry.space_group_name_H-M   'P 1'
#
loop_
_entity.id
_entity.type
_entity.pdbx_description
1 polymer ?
#
loop_
_entity_poly.entity_id
_entity_poly.type
_entity_poly.pdbx_seq_one_letter_code
_entity_poly.pdbx_strand_id
1 'polypeptide(L)'
;RFYEADSALLQTLVANIATLKCWALRHGIPVFYTAQPHDQPPEDRALLNDMWGSGLTKADPDQQDVMERIAPTERDIVLTKWRYSAFQRSNLETRMTALKRDQLIIVGVYAHIGCMITAVDAFMRDVQPFMVADAVADFSKADHLMALRYVAGCAGVVTRTDDVLTVSEGDPIRT
;
A
#
# COMPACT_ATOMS: atom_id res chain seq x y z
N ARG A 1 -11.45 13.16 9.06
CA ARG A 1 -10.69 11.90 8.99
C ARG A 1 -9.48 12.01 9.91
N PHE A 2 -8.99 10.89 10.47
CA PHE A 2 -7.94 10.89 11.52
C PHE A 2 -6.66 11.62 11.11
N TYR A 3 -6.20 11.46 9.87
CA TYR A 3 -5.00 12.12 9.37
C TYR A 3 -5.23 13.53 8.83
N GLU A 4 -6.43 13.86 8.43
CA GLU A 4 -6.78 15.22 8.00
C GLU A 4 -6.92 16.16 9.21
N ALA A 5 -7.23 15.58 10.38
CA ALA A 5 -7.27 16.33 11.65
C ALA A 5 -5.90 16.55 12.29
N ASP A 6 -4.88 15.76 11.88
CA ASP A 6 -3.51 15.84 12.41
C ASP A 6 -2.49 15.93 11.27
N SER A 7 -2.13 17.15 10.93
CA SER A 7 -1.14 17.43 9.88
C SER A 7 0.25 16.84 10.17
N ALA A 8 0.62 16.64 11.43
CA ALA A 8 1.91 16.05 11.81
C ALA A 8 1.94 14.55 11.48
N LEU A 9 0.84 13.83 11.72
CA LEU A 9 0.71 12.41 11.34
C LEU A 9 0.78 12.23 9.82
N LEU A 10 0.11 13.09 9.05
CA LEU A 10 0.18 13.05 7.59
C LEU A 10 1.59 13.33 7.09
N GLN A 11 2.27 14.33 7.63
CA GLN A 11 3.65 14.66 7.26
C GLN A 11 4.60 13.51 7.57
N THR A 12 4.46 12.87 8.73
CA THR A 12 5.25 11.69 9.12
C THR A 12 5.02 10.53 8.17
N LEU A 13 3.76 10.21 7.86
CA LEU A 13 3.40 9.17 6.88
C LEU A 13 4.09 9.39 5.54
N VAL A 14 3.94 10.60 4.97
CA VAL A 14 4.51 10.94 3.66
C VAL A 14 6.04 10.93 3.71
N ALA A 15 6.65 11.40 4.80
CA ALA A 15 8.11 11.36 4.97
C ALA A 15 8.64 9.91 5.01
N ASN A 16 7.98 9.02 5.76
CA ASN A 16 8.36 7.62 5.87
C ASN A 16 8.21 6.89 4.53
N ILE A 17 7.09 7.08 3.81
CA ILE A 17 6.91 6.51 2.47
C ILE A 17 7.97 7.02 1.51
N ALA A 18 8.28 8.32 1.50
CA ALA A 18 9.32 8.88 0.64
C ALA A 18 10.71 8.29 0.95
N THR A 19 11.02 8.10 2.24
CA THR A 19 12.28 7.50 2.68
C THR A 19 12.39 6.04 2.23
N LEU A 20 11.34 5.24 2.43
CA LEU A 20 11.27 3.85 1.96
C LEU A 20 11.37 3.75 0.44
N LYS A 21 10.72 4.65 -0.30
CA LYS A 21 10.84 4.71 -1.76
C LYS A 21 12.28 4.99 -2.20
N CYS A 22 12.94 5.97 -1.60
CA CYS A 22 14.34 6.27 -1.89
C CYS A 22 15.26 5.10 -1.55
N TRP A 23 15.02 4.40 -0.44
CA TRP A 23 15.74 3.21 -0.05
C TRP A 23 15.55 2.09 -1.09
N ALA A 24 14.30 1.78 -1.46
CA ALA A 24 13.98 0.78 -2.47
C ALA A 24 14.70 1.03 -3.80
N LEU A 25 14.68 2.28 -4.28
CA LEU A 25 15.37 2.67 -5.52
C LEU A 25 16.89 2.45 -5.46
N ARG A 26 17.51 2.77 -4.32
CA ARG A 26 18.96 2.55 -4.12
C ARG A 26 19.35 1.08 -4.11
N HIS A 27 18.44 0.20 -3.66
CA HIS A 27 18.66 -1.24 -3.58
C HIS A 27 18.07 -2.02 -4.77
N GLY A 28 17.68 -1.33 -5.85
CA GLY A 28 17.09 -1.98 -7.03
C GLY A 28 15.80 -2.75 -6.75
N ILE A 29 15.06 -2.34 -5.71
CA ILE A 29 13.78 -2.94 -5.36
C ILE A 29 12.69 -2.24 -6.17
N PRO A 30 11.89 -2.98 -6.96
CA PRO A 30 10.81 -2.41 -7.74
C PRO A 30 9.73 -1.78 -6.85
N VAL A 31 9.28 -0.58 -7.22
CA VAL A 31 8.19 0.11 -6.53
C VAL A 31 6.91 0.00 -7.35
N PHE A 32 5.86 -0.51 -6.72
CA PHE A 32 4.53 -0.62 -7.32
C PHE A 32 3.59 0.38 -6.67
N TYR A 33 2.90 1.14 -7.49
CA TYR A 33 1.75 1.94 -7.10
C TYR A 33 0.48 1.21 -7.47
N THR A 34 -0.47 1.18 -6.54
CA THR A 34 -1.80 0.64 -6.81
C THR A 34 -2.81 1.75 -6.61
N ALA A 35 -3.21 2.39 -7.69
CA ALA A 35 -4.10 3.54 -7.70
C ALA A 35 -5.43 3.21 -8.36
N GLN A 36 -6.52 3.78 -7.83
CA GLN A 36 -7.80 3.74 -8.52
C GLN A 36 -7.71 4.63 -9.77
N PRO A 37 -8.32 4.24 -10.90
CA PRO A 37 -8.35 5.10 -12.08
C PRO A 37 -9.23 6.33 -11.83
N HIS A 38 -8.94 7.42 -12.50
CA HIS A 38 -9.75 8.65 -12.42
C HIS A 38 -11.17 8.41 -12.96
N ASP A 39 -11.28 7.74 -14.10
CA ASP A 39 -12.55 7.27 -14.64
C ASP A 39 -12.85 5.86 -14.10
N GLN A 40 -13.99 5.74 -13.45
CA GLN A 40 -14.41 4.51 -12.77
C GLN A 40 -15.79 4.07 -13.24
N PRO A 41 -15.88 3.34 -14.36
CA PRO A 41 -17.15 2.81 -14.85
C PRO A 41 -17.90 2.05 -13.76
N PRO A 42 -19.23 2.26 -13.61
CA PRO A 42 -20.01 1.59 -12.55
C PRO A 42 -19.91 0.06 -12.58
N GLU A 43 -19.83 -0.54 -13.76
CA GLU A 43 -19.69 -1.98 -13.98
C GLU A 43 -18.35 -2.51 -13.45
N ASP A 44 -17.26 -1.73 -13.55
CA ASP A 44 -15.96 -2.10 -13.03
C ASP A 44 -15.87 -1.95 -11.51
N ARG A 45 -16.55 -0.94 -10.96
CA ARG A 45 -16.65 -0.75 -9.52
C ARG A 45 -17.53 -1.82 -8.86
N ALA A 46 -18.60 -2.25 -9.52
CA ALA A 46 -19.54 -3.26 -9.03
C ALA A 46 -19.99 -2.97 -7.57
N LEU A 47 -19.85 -3.91 -6.63
CA LEU A 47 -20.23 -3.76 -5.22
C LEU A 47 -19.58 -2.57 -4.49
N LEU A 48 -18.48 -2.01 -5.00
CA LEU A 48 -17.91 -0.80 -4.43
C LEU A 48 -18.83 0.42 -4.57
N ASN A 49 -19.76 0.41 -5.55
CA ASN A 49 -20.76 1.47 -5.68
C ASN A 49 -21.71 1.48 -4.49
N ASP A 50 -22.12 0.31 -4.01
CA ASP A 50 -23.07 0.18 -2.90
C ASP A 50 -22.41 0.62 -1.58
N MET A 51 -21.13 0.31 -1.40
CA MET A 51 -20.37 0.63 -0.19
C MET A 51 -19.82 2.06 -0.16
N TRP A 52 -19.32 2.57 -1.28
CA TRP A 52 -18.52 3.80 -1.34
C TRP A 52 -19.05 4.83 -2.35
N GLY A 53 -20.20 4.57 -2.98
CA GLY A 53 -20.75 5.43 -4.04
C GLY A 53 -19.85 5.48 -5.28
N SER A 54 -19.89 6.60 -6.01
CA SER A 54 -19.19 6.78 -7.30
C SER A 54 -17.65 6.82 -7.20
N GLY A 55 -17.08 6.70 -6.01
CA GLY A 55 -15.64 6.73 -5.81
C GLY A 55 -15.00 8.07 -6.22
N LEU A 56 -13.89 8.00 -6.93
CA LEU A 56 -13.14 9.19 -7.37
C LEU A 56 -13.73 9.88 -8.60
N THR A 57 -14.65 9.26 -9.35
CA THR A 57 -15.17 9.79 -10.62
C THR A 57 -15.77 11.20 -10.48
N LYS A 58 -16.28 11.55 -9.29
CA LYS A 58 -16.83 12.89 -8.99
C LYS A 58 -15.96 13.69 -8.01
N ALA A 59 -14.78 13.19 -7.67
CA ALA A 59 -13.86 13.90 -6.81
C ALA A 59 -13.19 15.05 -7.57
N ASP A 60 -12.74 16.05 -6.82
CA ASP A 60 -11.87 17.09 -7.35
C ASP A 60 -10.61 16.44 -7.96
N PRO A 61 -10.19 16.83 -9.19
CA PRO A 61 -8.98 16.30 -9.81
C PRO A 61 -7.76 16.31 -8.88
N ASP A 62 -7.58 17.37 -8.10
CA ASP A 62 -6.47 17.47 -7.15
C ASP A 62 -6.51 16.41 -6.03
N GLN A 63 -7.67 15.79 -5.79
CA GLN A 63 -7.85 14.71 -4.80
C GLN A 63 -7.68 13.31 -5.39
N GLN A 64 -7.55 13.20 -6.69
CA GLN A 64 -7.43 11.92 -7.39
C GLN A 64 -5.97 11.47 -7.47
N ASP A 65 -5.04 12.41 -7.47
CA ASP A 65 -3.62 12.15 -7.66
C ASP A 65 -2.90 11.76 -6.35
N VAL A 66 -1.80 11.04 -6.52
CA VAL A 66 -0.88 10.77 -5.43
C VAL A 66 -0.14 12.06 -5.07
N MET A 67 0.01 12.35 -3.78
CA MET A 67 0.71 13.54 -3.29
C MET A 67 2.09 13.67 -3.95
N GLU A 68 2.43 14.88 -4.43
CA GLU A 68 3.62 15.18 -5.23
C GLU A 68 4.91 14.58 -4.64
N ARG A 69 5.10 14.71 -3.34
CA ARG A 69 6.32 14.21 -2.65
C ARG A 69 6.55 12.70 -2.78
N ILE A 70 5.49 11.94 -2.98
CA ILE A 70 5.52 10.47 -3.13
C ILE A 70 4.91 10.02 -4.45
N ALA A 71 4.73 10.92 -5.41
CA ALA A 71 4.17 10.60 -6.71
C ALA A 71 5.04 9.57 -7.48
N PRO A 72 4.40 8.75 -8.33
CA PRO A 72 5.15 7.81 -9.17
C PRO A 72 6.02 8.56 -10.18
N THR A 73 7.17 7.97 -10.47
CA THR A 73 8.11 8.41 -11.52
C THR A 73 8.08 7.40 -12.68
N GLU A 74 8.77 7.70 -13.77
CA GLU A 74 8.89 6.79 -14.92
C GLU A 74 9.52 5.42 -14.57
N ARG A 75 10.21 5.32 -13.43
CA ARG A 75 10.82 4.07 -12.94
C ARG A 75 9.86 3.20 -12.16
N ASP A 76 8.76 3.76 -11.71
CA ASP A 76 7.77 3.08 -10.88
C ASP A 76 6.72 2.37 -11.75
N ILE A 77 6.15 1.31 -11.21
CA ILE A 77 5.13 0.53 -11.89
C ILE A 77 3.77 0.91 -11.32
N VAL A 78 2.91 1.52 -12.13
CA VAL A 78 1.55 1.89 -11.72
C VAL A 78 0.57 0.81 -12.19
N LEU A 79 -0.17 0.25 -11.24
CA LEU A 79 -1.21 -0.76 -11.45
C LEU A 79 -2.59 -0.17 -11.13
N THR A 80 -3.57 -0.43 -11.98
CA THR A 80 -4.95 -0.07 -11.71
C THR A 80 -5.53 -0.93 -10.59
N LYS A 81 -6.07 -0.29 -9.57
CA LYS A 81 -6.65 -0.93 -8.37
C LYS A 81 -8.18 -0.92 -8.43
N TRP A 82 -8.76 -2.06 -8.67
CA TRP A 82 -10.21 -2.24 -8.74
C TRP A 82 -10.84 -2.84 -7.48
N ARG A 83 -10.03 -3.39 -6.57
CA ARG A 83 -10.50 -4.08 -5.35
C ARG A 83 -9.59 -3.73 -4.18
N TYR A 84 -9.95 -4.17 -2.99
CA TYR A 84 -9.16 -3.91 -1.78
C TYR A 84 -7.77 -4.53 -1.86
N SER A 85 -7.68 -5.79 -2.28
CA SER A 85 -6.38 -6.39 -2.54
C SER A 85 -5.78 -5.85 -3.85
N ALA A 86 -4.48 -5.55 -3.79
CA ALA A 86 -3.68 -5.16 -4.95
C ALA A 86 -3.51 -6.30 -5.97
N PHE A 87 -3.71 -7.54 -5.58
CA PHE A 87 -3.65 -8.70 -6.47
C PHE A 87 -4.91 -8.90 -7.31
N GLN A 88 -6.05 -8.39 -6.84
CA GLN A 88 -7.34 -8.64 -7.48
C GLN A 88 -7.54 -7.76 -8.72
N ARG A 89 -7.80 -8.40 -9.87
CA ARG A 89 -7.97 -7.73 -11.17
C ARG A 89 -6.77 -6.87 -11.57
N SER A 90 -5.56 -7.31 -11.19
CA SER A 90 -4.28 -6.68 -11.56
C SER A 90 -3.29 -7.75 -12.01
N ASN A 91 -2.14 -7.33 -12.52
CA ASN A 91 -1.05 -8.23 -12.88
C ASN A 91 0.11 -8.21 -11.88
N LEU A 92 -0.14 -7.82 -10.62
CA LEU A 92 0.89 -7.74 -9.58
C LEU A 92 1.62 -9.07 -9.39
N GLU A 93 0.90 -10.17 -9.22
CA GLU A 93 1.47 -11.50 -9.04
C GLU A 93 2.38 -11.92 -10.20
N THR A 94 1.90 -11.75 -11.43
CA THR A 94 2.69 -12.04 -12.64
C THR A 94 3.99 -11.22 -12.68
N ARG A 95 3.92 -9.94 -12.31
CA ARG A 95 5.10 -9.07 -12.27
C ARG A 95 6.06 -9.46 -11.16
N MET A 96 5.59 -9.76 -9.96
CA MET A 96 6.42 -10.23 -8.86
C MET A 96 7.16 -11.54 -9.24
N THR A 97 6.44 -12.49 -9.84
CA THR A 97 7.02 -13.75 -10.33
C THR A 97 8.11 -13.49 -11.39
N ALA A 98 7.83 -12.63 -12.37
CA ALA A 98 8.81 -12.27 -13.41
C ALA A 98 10.07 -11.60 -12.84
N LEU A 99 9.90 -10.81 -11.77
CA LEU A 99 10.99 -10.14 -11.05
C LEU A 99 11.64 -11.04 -9.99
N LYS A 100 11.17 -12.28 -9.84
CA LYS A 100 11.64 -13.24 -8.82
C LYS A 100 11.57 -12.65 -7.40
N ARG A 101 10.44 -12.03 -7.06
CA ARG A 101 10.18 -11.42 -5.75
C ARG A 101 9.07 -12.19 -5.04
N ASP A 102 9.36 -12.64 -3.84
CA ASP A 102 8.49 -13.39 -2.93
C ASP A 102 8.20 -12.65 -1.61
N GLN A 103 8.65 -11.39 -1.53
CA GLN A 103 8.41 -10.50 -0.39
C GLN A 103 7.74 -9.21 -0.87
N LEU A 104 6.84 -8.66 -0.05
CA LEU A 104 6.08 -7.46 -0.36
C LEU A 104 6.05 -6.50 0.83
N ILE A 105 6.71 -5.35 0.71
CA ILE A 105 6.62 -4.25 1.67
C ILE A 105 5.37 -3.42 1.34
N ILE A 106 4.48 -3.25 2.31
CA ILE A 106 3.18 -2.59 2.13
C ILE A 106 3.13 -1.29 2.91
N VAL A 107 2.87 -0.20 2.18
CA VAL A 107 2.73 1.16 2.72
C VAL A 107 1.51 1.86 2.10
N GLY A 108 1.06 2.97 2.68
CA GLY A 108 -0.01 3.81 2.13
C GLY A 108 -1.33 3.71 2.89
N VAL A 109 -2.45 3.91 2.18
CA VAL A 109 -3.79 4.02 2.76
C VAL A 109 -4.81 3.14 2.00
N TYR A 110 -5.82 2.62 2.65
CA TYR A 110 -6.12 2.63 4.09
C TYR A 110 -5.66 1.32 4.70
N ALA A 111 -5.14 1.39 5.95
CA ALA A 111 -4.51 0.24 6.61
C ALA A 111 -5.44 -0.97 6.71
N HIS A 112 -6.69 -0.80 7.21
CA HIS A 112 -7.64 -1.91 7.41
C HIS A 112 -8.35 -2.36 6.12
N ILE A 113 -8.28 -1.56 5.04
CA ILE A 113 -8.92 -1.91 3.76
C ILE A 113 -7.87 -2.44 2.79
N GLY A 114 -7.14 -1.52 2.13
CA GLY A 114 -6.24 -1.89 1.05
C GLY A 114 -4.99 -2.62 1.52
N CYS A 115 -4.35 -2.12 2.57
CA CYS A 115 -3.06 -2.67 3.04
C CYS A 115 -3.24 -4.04 3.69
N MET A 116 -4.15 -4.17 4.65
CA MET A 116 -4.42 -5.44 5.34
C MET A 116 -4.90 -6.52 4.39
N ILE A 117 -5.88 -6.23 3.51
CA ILE A 117 -6.40 -7.23 2.58
C ILE A 117 -5.34 -7.63 1.54
N THR A 118 -4.47 -6.70 1.12
CA THR A 118 -3.33 -7.04 0.28
C THR A 118 -2.33 -7.94 1.01
N ALA A 119 -2.05 -7.69 2.29
CA ALA A 119 -1.18 -8.55 3.09
C ALA A 119 -1.75 -9.97 3.23
N VAL A 120 -3.04 -10.10 3.53
CA VAL A 120 -3.74 -11.40 3.61
C VAL A 120 -3.69 -12.15 2.28
N ASP A 121 -3.96 -11.48 1.17
CA ASP A 121 -3.95 -12.09 -0.17
C ASP A 121 -2.51 -12.46 -0.60
N ALA A 122 -1.50 -11.66 -0.21
CA ALA A 122 -0.09 -12.00 -0.39
C ALA A 122 0.28 -13.29 0.35
N PHE A 123 -0.07 -13.38 1.64
CA PHE A 123 0.18 -14.57 2.47
C PHE A 123 -0.43 -15.83 1.86
N MET A 124 -1.67 -15.75 1.37
CA MET A 124 -2.34 -16.89 0.70
C MET A 124 -1.73 -17.28 -0.66
N ARG A 125 -0.79 -16.50 -1.17
CA ARG A 125 -0.03 -16.73 -2.42
C ARG A 125 1.43 -17.10 -2.16
N ASP A 126 1.78 -17.42 -0.92
CA ASP A 126 3.16 -17.67 -0.50
C ASP A 126 4.12 -16.48 -0.74
N VAL A 127 3.57 -15.26 -0.75
CA VAL A 127 4.33 -14.01 -0.76
C VAL A 127 4.37 -13.45 0.65
N GLN A 128 5.58 -13.30 1.23
CA GLN A 128 5.76 -12.79 2.58
C GLN A 128 5.43 -11.28 2.66
N PRO A 129 4.38 -10.85 3.34
CA PRO A 129 4.06 -9.43 3.47
C PRO A 129 4.71 -8.81 4.70
N PHE A 130 5.20 -7.59 4.53
CA PHE A 130 5.72 -6.70 5.57
C PHE A 130 4.90 -5.41 5.59
N MET A 131 4.03 -5.23 6.58
CA MET A 131 3.22 -4.03 6.73
C MET A 131 3.96 -3.04 7.62
N VAL A 132 4.30 -1.85 7.07
CA VAL A 132 5.11 -0.86 7.79
C VAL A 132 4.20 0.05 8.61
N ALA A 133 4.19 -0.14 9.93
CA ALA A 133 3.23 0.45 10.86
C ALA A 133 3.19 2.00 10.84
N ASP A 134 4.34 2.63 10.67
CA ASP A 134 4.49 4.09 10.63
C ASP A 134 4.51 4.67 9.20
N ALA A 135 4.25 3.81 8.20
CA ALA A 135 4.08 4.17 6.80
C ALA A 135 2.72 3.73 6.22
N VAL A 136 1.78 3.29 7.06
CA VAL A 136 0.37 3.09 6.71
C VAL A 136 -0.53 4.00 7.52
N ALA A 137 -1.73 4.30 7.00
CA ALA A 137 -2.67 5.18 7.67
C ALA A 137 -4.12 4.72 7.48
N ASP A 138 -5.03 5.21 8.34
CA ASP A 138 -6.44 4.82 8.32
C ASP A 138 -7.40 5.94 8.69
N PHE A 139 -8.71 5.67 8.64
CA PHE A 139 -9.77 6.61 9.05
C PHE A 139 -9.75 6.90 10.55
N SER A 140 -9.38 5.91 11.35
CA SER A 140 -9.27 6.04 12.81
C SER A 140 -8.06 5.30 13.36
N LYS A 141 -7.64 5.67 14.58
CA LYS A 141 -6.62 4.93 15.31
C LYS A 141 -7.06 3.48 15.61
N ALA A 142 -8.35 3.27 15.85
CA ALA A 142 -8.89 1.93 16.12
C ALA A 142 -8.75 1.02 14.91
N ASP A 143 -9.11 1.50 13.71
CA ASP A 143 -8.98 0.77 12.45
C ASP A 143 -7.51 0.49 12.12
N HIS A 144 -6.65 1.49 12.30
CA HIS A 144 -5.21 1.35 12.11
C HIS A 144 -4.63 0.23 12.99
N LEU A 145 -4.89 0.28 14.30
CA LEU A 145 -4.40 -0.73 15.24
C LEU A 145 -5.01 -2.11 15.01
N MET A 146 -6.28 -2.17 14.60
CA MET A 146 -6.93 -3.42 14.23
C MET A 146 -6.23 -4.08 13.06
N ALA A 147 -5.94 -3.33 11.99
CA ALA A 147 -5.23 -3.83 10.82
C ALA A 147 -3.83 -4.38 11.18
N LEU A 148 -3.05 -3.62 11.96
CA LEU A 148 -1.71 -4.06 12.38
C LEU A 148 -1.78 -5.34 13.22
N ARG A 149 -2.70 -5.43 14.19
CA ARG A 149 -2.87 -6.63 15.02
C ARG A 149 -3.29 -7.84 14.22
N TYR A 150 -4.18 -7.65 13.24
CA TYR A 150 -4.62 -8.74 12.38
C TYR A 150 -3.46 -9.30 11.55
N VAL A 151 -2.71 -8.41 10.87
CA VAL A 151 -1.56 -8.83 10.06
C VAL A 151 -0.50 -9.52 10.90
N ALA A 152 -0.11 -8.93 12.04
CA ALA A 152 0.87 -9.53 12.96
C ALA A 152 0.42 -10.88 13.54
N GLY A 153 -0.90 -11.08 13.69
CA GLY A 153 -1.45 -12.30 14.28
C GLY A 153 -1.52 -13.50 13.35
N CYS A 154 -1.69 -13.30 12.05
CA CYS A 154 -1.97 -14.42 11.15
C CYS A 154 -1.65 -14.23 9.66
N ALA A 155 -1.15 -13.09 9.22
CA ALA A 155 -1.01 -12.86 7.79
C ALA A 155 0.37 -12.32 7.36
N GLY A 156 1.25 -11.94 8.29
CA GLY A 156 2.57 -11.40 7.91
C GLY A 156 3.30 -10.71 9.04
N VAL A 157 4.28 -9.92 8.69
CA VAL A 157 5.12 -9.18 9.62
C VAL A 157 4.66 -7.73 9.69
N VAL A 158 4.56 -7.20 10.90
CA VAL A 158 4.42 -5.76 11.13
C VAL A 158 5.78 -5.21 11.56
N THR A 159 6.28 -4.24 10.83
CA THR A 159 7.60 -3.64 11.02
C THR A 159 7.50 -2.12 11.06
N ARG A 160 8.62 -1.42 11.19
CA ARG A 160 8.73 0.03 11.13
C ARG A 160 9.66 0.47 10.02
N THR A 161 9.54 1.72 9.60
CA THR A 161 10.42 2.32 8.59
C THR A 161 11.90 2.11 8.94
N ASP A 162 12.30 2.42 10.17
CA ASP A 162 13.71 2.29 10.60
C ASP A 162 14.22 0.85 10.52
N ASP A 163 13.38 -0.13 10.85
CA ASP A 163 13.76 -1.54 10.78
C ASP A 163 14.00 -1.99 9.33
N VAL A 164 13.16 -1.54 8.40
CA VAL A 164 13.34 -1.81 6.97
C VAL A 164 14.65 -1.21 6.44
N LEU A 165 15.00 0.00 6.87
CA LEU A 165 16.20 0.70 6.41
C LEU A 165 17.51 0.06 6.89
N THR A 166 17.46 -0.76 7.96
CA THR A 166 18.65 -1.44 8.50
C THR A 166 18.98 -2.74 7.77
N VAL A 167 18.08 -3.23 6.91
CA VAL A 167 18.31 -4.47 6.15
C VAL A 167 19.40 -4.24 5.12
N SER A 168 20.50 -4.97 5.24
CA SER A 168 21.62 -4.97 4.30
C SER A 168 21.30 -5.81 3.07
N GLU A 169 21.96 -5.53 1.95
CA GLU A 169 21.85 -6.35 0.73
C GLU A 169 22.19 -7.82 1.07
N GLY A 170 21.24 -8.72 0.83
CA GLY A 170 21.39 -10.17 1.04
C GLY A 170 20.91 -10.72 2.38
N ASP A 171 20.54 -9.87 3.35
CA ASP A 171 19.90 -10.33 4.58
C ASP A 171 18.37 -10.43 4.38
N PRO A 172 17.73 -11.57 4.70
CA PRO A 172 16.29 -11.63 4.76
C PRO A 172 15.78 -10.70 5.87
N ILE A 173 14.71 -9.94 5.62
CA ILE A 173 14.01 -9.24 6.70
C ILE A 173 13.54 -10.34 7.67
N ARG A 174 14.11 -10.37 8.87
CA ARG A 174 13.82 -11.43 9.84
C ARG A 174 12.44 -11.23 10.44
N THR A 175 11.70 -12.32 10.53
CA THR A 175 10.42 -12.45 11.24
C THR A 175 10.61 -12.38 12.75
#